data_4ed4a818ba2bc844df317120eebca466
#
_entry.id   4ed4a818ba2bc844df317120eebca466
#
_cell.length_a   1.000
_cell.length_b   1.000
_cell.length_c   1.000
_cell.angle_alpha   90.00
_cell.angle_beta   90.00
_cell.angle_gamma   90.00
#
_symmetry.space_group_name_H-M   'P 1'
#
loop_
_entity.id
_entity.type
_entity.pdbx_description
1 polymer ?
#
loop_
_entity_poly.entity_id
_entity_poly.type
_entity_poly.pdbx_seq_one_letter_code
_entity_poly.pdbx_strand_id
1 'polypeptide(L)'
;MDCFCLKSGLLILQKWIEGRRPYRWLQDRIVRTCAIQKLTAIEEVRAVLKEEVDRYNNHQVHSATGEIPAIRFEKARREGNSLFRPFVLPKPYTSIKDVFCLRERRVVNGYRKISLFNHEIAVPDVPLRKEVEVHLIPDIQRDALEIRIWWEAQMVQSVVYPLNGFPGVHF
;
A
#
# COMPACT_ATOMS: atom_id res chain seq x y z
N MET A 1 -9.37 -9.04 -38.49
CA MET A 1 -8.16 -8.83 -37.68
C MET A 1 -8.33 -7.49 -36.99
N ASP A 2 -8.33 -7.55 -35.68
CA ASP A 2 -8.03 -6.49 -34.71
C ASP A 2 -9.09 -5.45 -34.33
N CYS A 3 -10.19 -5.96 -33.76
CA CYS A 3 -11.06 -5.09 -32.97
C CYS A 3 -11.03 -5.40 -31.43
N PHE A 4 -10.11 -6.27 -31.00
CA PHE A 4 -10.06 -6.75 -29.60
C PHE A 4 -9.21 -5.87 -28.66
N CYS A 5 -8.24 -5.14 -29.21
CA CYS A 5 -7.30 -4.33 -28.41
C CYS A 5 -7.89 -2.98 -27.95
N LEU A 6 -8.85 -2.41 -28.71
CA LEU A 6 -9.48 -1.12 -28.35
C LEU A 6 -10.53 -1.24 -27.24
N LYS A 7 -11.21 -2.39 -27.14
CA LYS A 7 -12.22 -2.62 -26.07
C LYS A 7 -11.60 -2.82 -24.69
N SER A 8 -10.44 -3.44 -24.58
CA SER A 8 -9.74 -3.62 -23.32
C SER A 8 -9.17 -2.29 -22.77
N GLY A 9 -8.66 -1.43 -23.65
CA GLY A 9 -8.20 -0.09 -23.26
C GLY A 9 -9.30 0.83 -22.76
N LEU A 10 -10.47 0.78 -23.41
CA LEU A 10 -11.64 1.57 -22.99
C LEU A 10 -12.20 1.12 -21.62
N LEU A 11 -12.23 -0.18 -21.37
CA LEU A 11 -12.66 -0.76 -20.08
C LEU A 11 -11.72 -0.40 -18.92
N ILE A 12 -10.41 -0.36 -19.18
CA ILE A 12 -9.40 0.08 -18.20
C ILE A 12 -9.56 1.57 -17.92
N LEU A 13 -9.76 2.41 -18.95
CA LEU A 13 -10.01 3.84 -18.79
C LEU A 13 -11.32 4.13 -18.04
N GLN A 14 -12.41 3.41 -18.32
CA GLN A 14 -13.67 3.54 -17.60
C GLN A 14 -13.50 3.16 -16.12
N LYS A 15 -12.82 2.07 -15.81
CA LYS A 15 -12.53 1.65 -14.43
C LYS A 15 -11.67 2.68 -13.67
N TRP A 16 -10.73 3.32 -14.35
CA TRP A 16 -9.91 4.41 -13.80
C TRP A 16 -10.73 5.68 -13.52
N ILE A 17 -11.66 6.01 -14.41
CA ILE A 17 -12.54 7.17 -14.26
C ILE A 17 -13.56 6.94 -13.14
N GLU A 18 -14.11 5.74 -13.02
CA GLU A 18 -15.06 5.37 -11.96
C GLU A 18 -14.42 5.40 -10.57
N GLY A 19 -13.17 4.96 -10.42
CA GLY A 19 -12.44 5.03 -9.16
C GLY A 19 -12.09 6.45 -8.69
N ARG A 20 -12.00 7.43 -9.61
CA ARG A 20 -11.69 8.84 -9.27
C ARG A 20 -12.92 9.66 -8.88
N ARG A 21 -14.12 9.28 -9.29
CA ARG A 21 -15.36 10.04 -9.04
C ARG A 21 -15.68 10.20 -7.55
N PRO A 22 -15.60 9.15 -6.71
CA PRO A 22 -15.87 9.29 -5.29
C PRO A 22 -14.90 10.22 -4.59
N TYR A 23 -13.59 10.14 -4.92
CA TYR A 23 -12.57 11.00 -4.33
C TYR A 23 -12.76 12.47 -4.72
N ARG A 24 -13.07 12.76 -5.98
CA ARG A 24 -13.30 14.14 -6.44
C ARG A 24 -14.53 14.74 -5.75
N TRP A 25 -15.61 13.98 -5.64
CA TRP A 25 -16.81 14.40 -4.93
C TRP A 25 -16.51 14.69 -3.45
N LEU A 26 -15.78 13.79 -2.79
CA LEU A 26 -15.41 13.94 -1.39
C LEU A 26 -14.51 15.17 -1.17
N GLN A 27 -13.51 15.37 -2.01
CA GLN A 27 -12.63 16.56 -1.96
C GLN A 27 -13.42 17.87 -2.09
N ASP A 28 -14.28 17.98 -3.10
CA ASP A 28 -15.09 19.17 -3.32
C ASP A 28 -16.00 19.46 -2.11
N ARG A 29 -16.60 18.43 -1.55
CA ARG A 29 -17.49 18.58 -0.41
C ARG A 29 -16.76 18.97 0.88
N ILE A 30 -15.64 18.35 1.19
CA ILE A 30 -14.84 18.71 2.36
C ILE A 30 -14.40 20.16 2.29
N VAL A 31 -13.86 20.59 1.15
CA VAL A 31 -13.40 21.98 0.97
C VAL A 31 -14.55 22.96 1.19
N ARG A 32 -15.73 22.71 0.63
CA ARG A 32 -16.91 23.56 0.82
C ARG A 32 -17.38 23.59 2.28
N THR A 33 -17.46 22.44 2.93
CA THR A 33 -17.88 22.34 4.33
C THR A 33 -16.91 23.07 5.24
N CYS A 34 -15.61 22.87 5.07
CA CYS A 34 -14.59 23.58 5.83
C CYS A 34 -14.63 25.10 5.60
N ALA A 35 -14.84 25.53 4.37
CA ALA A 35 -14.96 26.96 4.05
C ALA A 35 -16.19 27.60 4.70
N ILE A 36 -17.35 26.93 4.65
CA ILE A 36 -18.60 27.41 5.28
C ILE A 36 -18.45 27.51 6.80
N GLN A 37 -17.84 26.48 7.42
CA GLN A 37 -17.64 26.41 8.86
C GLN A 37 -16.39 27.16 9.34
N LYS A 38 -15.60 27.74 8.41
CA LYS A 38 -14.35 28.46 8.70
C LYS A 38 -13.34 27.64 9.51
N LEU A 39 -13.25 26.33 9.22
CA LEU A 39 -12.34 25.43 9.90
C LEU A 39 -10.90 25.64 9.41
N THR A 40 -9.97 25.72 10.36
CA THR A 40 -8.54 25.91 10.08
C THR A 40 -7.67 24.83 10.72
N ALA A 41 -8.19 24.16 11.75
CA ALA A 41 -7.46 23.10 12.45
C ALA A 41 -7.60 21.75 11.72
N ILE A 42 -6.50 21.03 11.58
CA ILE A 42 -6.48 19.74 10.88
C ILE A 42 -7.38 18.68 11.53
N GLU A 43 -7.52 18.71 12.86
CA GLU A 43 -8.36 17.78 13.59
C GLU A 43 -9.86 17.98 13.31
N GLU A 44 -10.29 19.23 13.17
CA GLU A 44 -11.66 19.58 12.78
C GLU A 44 -11.96 19.11 11.35
N VAL A 45 -11.00 19.29 10.43
CA VAL A 45 -11.11 18.80 9.05
C VAL A 45 -11.19 17.27 9.00
N ARG A 46 -10.44 16.57 9.86
CA ARG A 46 -10.53 15.10 10.00
C ARG A 46 -11.90 14.64 10.49
N ALA A 47 -12.50 15.38 11.42
CA ALA A 47 -13.86 15.09 11.89
C ALA A 47 -14.88 15.23 10.76
N VAL A 48 -14.83 16.32 10.00
CA VAL A 48 -15.68 16.54 8.81
C VAL A 48 -15.48 15.42 7.78
N LEU A 49 -14.24 15.03 7.51
CA LEU A 49 -13.94 13.92 6.60
C LEU A 49 -14.60 12.63 7.05
N LYS A 50 -14.51 12.30 8.34
CA LYS A 50 -15.12 11.09 8.91
C LYS A 50 -16.65 11.10 8.76
N GLU A 51 -17.29 12.22 9.06
CA GLU A 51 -18.75 12.39 8.91
C GLU A 51 -19.19 12.25 7.44
N GLU A 52 -18.46 12.87 6.50
CA GLU A 52 -18.80 12.79 5.08
C GLU A 52 -18.59 11.39 4.50
N VAL A 53 -17.55 10.67 4.94
CA VAL A 53 -17.33 9.27 4.56
C VAL A 53 -18.44 8.37 5.12
N ASP A 54 -18.82 8.57 6.39
CA ASP A 54 -19.93 7.83 7.00
C ASP A 54 -21.24 8.07 6.26
N ARG A 55 -21.55 9.33 6.00
CA ARG A 55 -22.74 9.73 5.24
C ARG A 55 -22.77 9.10 3.86
N TYR A 56 -21.64 9.11 3.13
CA TYR A 56 -21.54 8.51 1.80
C TYR A 56 -21.79 7.00 1.84
N ASN A 57 -21.18 6.31 2.79
CA ASN A 57 -21.25 4.86 2.87
C ASN A 57 -22.61 4.35 3.38
N ASN A 58 -23.20 5.04 4.36
CA ASN A 58 -24.32 4.50 5.11
C ASN A 58 -25.67 5.17 4.82
N HIS A 59 -25.65 6.39 4.24
CA HIS A 59 -26.89 7.17 4.07
C HIS A 59 -27.17 7.63 2.65
N GLN A 60 -26.17 7.68 1.78
CA GLN A 60 -26.33 8.20 0.43
C GLN A 60 -26.60 7.10 -0.59
N VAL A 61 -27.70 7.21 -1.33
CA VAL A 61 -27.94 6.37 -2.50
C VAL A 61 -27.01 6.75 -3.63
N HIS A 62 -26.25 5.80 -4.14
CA HIS A 62 -25.33 6.03 -5.24
C HIS A 62 -26.05 6.02 -6.58
N SER A 63 -25.98 7.08 -7.35
CA SER A 63 -26.77 7.28 -8.59
C SER A 63 -26.59 6.18 -9.64
N ALA A 64 -25.36 5.66 -9.78
CA ALA A 64 -25.06 4.62 -10.77
C ALA A 64 -25.56 3.21 -10.37
N THR A 65 -25.73 2.95 -9.07
CA THR A 65 -26.13 1.63 -8.58
C THR A 65 -27.55 1.59 -8.01
N GLY A 66 -28.12 2.76 -7.68
CA GLY A 66 -29.43 2.89 -7.03
C GLY A 66 -29.45 2.37 -5.59
N GLU A 67 -28.30 2.03 -5.01
CA GLU A 67 -28.17 1.42 -3.68
C GLU A 67 -27.23 2.21 -2.79
N ILE A 68 -27.43 2.09 -1.48
CA ILE A 68 -26.47 2.61 -0.48
C ILE A 68 -25.25 1.67 -0.47
N PRO A 69 -24.01 2.21 -0.52
CA PRO A 69 -22.78 1.40 -0.60
C PRO A 69 -22.67 0.30 0.47
N ALA A 70 -22.97 0.61 1.72
CA ALA A 70 -22.91 -0.35 2.82
C ALA A 70 -23.90 -1.52 2.62
N ILE A 71 -25.12 -1.22 2.20
CA ILE A 71 -26.17 -2.24 1.95
C ILE A 71 -25.72 -3.15 0.80
N ARG A 72 -25.20 -2.56 -0.27
CA ARG A 72 -24.71 -3.32 -1.42
C ARG A 72 -23.51 -4.20 -1.05
N PHE A 73 -22.60 -3.70 -0.23
CA PHE A 73 -21.46 -4.46 0.25
C PHE A 73 -21.90 -5.68 1.08
N GLU A 74 -22.80 -5.48 2.03
CA GLU A 74 -23.33 -6.58 2.87
C GLU A 74 -24.10 -7.62 2.06
N LYS A 75 -24.85 -7.18 1.04
CA LYS A 75 -25.53 -8.07 0.10
C LYS A 75 -24.52 -8.92 -0.66
N ALA A 76 -23.49 -8.30 -1.26
CA ALA A 76 -22.44 -9.01 -1.98
C ALA A 76 -21.69 -10.01 -1.08
N ARG A 77 -21.46 -9.65 0.19
CA ARG A 77 -20.84 -10.53 1.17
C ARG A 77 -21.69 -11.76 1.48
N ARG A 78 -22.98 -11.58 1.71
CA ARG A 78 -23.93 -12.68 1.99
C ARG A 78 -24.09 -13.63 0.80
N GLU A 79 -24.12 -13.10 -0.41
CA GLU A 79 -24.26 -13.87 -1.65
C GLU A 79 -22.94 -14.51 -2.12
N GLY A 80 -21.84 -14.34 -1.39
CA GLY A 80 -20.53 -14.85 -1.79
C GLY A 80 -19.91 -14.14 -3.01
N ASN A 81 -20.48 -13.03 -3.46
CA ASN A 81 -20.02 -12.23 -4.60
C ASN A 81 -18.89 -11.25 -4.24
N SER A 82 -18.46 -11.24 -2.98
CA SER A 82 -17.35 -10.41 -2.53
C SER A 82 -16.03 -10.83 -3.17
N LEU A 83 -15.25 -9.85 -3.61
CA LEU A 83 -13.89 -10.06 -4.10
C LEU A 83 -12.87 -10.23 -2.97
N PHE A 84 -13.26 -9.98 -1.72
CA PHE A 84 -12.40 -10.24 -0.57
C PHE A 84 -12.14 -11.72 -0.43
N ARG A 85 -10.88 -12.08 -0.29
CA ARG A 85 -10.43 -13.44 -0.06
C ARG A 85 -9.65 -13.48 1.23
N PRO A 86 -9.68 -14.59 1.99
CA PRO A 86 -8.78 -14.75 3.12
C PRO A 86 -7.34 -14.62 2.63
N PHE A 87 -6.54 -13.85 3.36
CA PHE A 87 -5.15 -13.69 3.04
C PHE A 87 -4.40 -15.00 3.34
N VAL A 88 -3.76 -15.54 2.34
CA VAL A 88 -2.87 -16.69 2.48
C VAL A 88 -1.45 -16.22 2.21
N LEU A 89 -0.55 -16.48 3.15
CA LEU A 89 0.85 -16.09 3.00
C LEU A 89 1.49 -16.84 1.82
N PRO A 90 1.96 -16.13 0.79
CA PRO A 90 2.57 -16.79 -0.36
C PRO A 90 3.94 -17.39 0.01
N LYS A 91 4.22 -18.57 -0.51
CA LYS A 91 5.57 -19.15 -0.41
C LYS A 91 6.55 -18.29 -1.24
N PRO A 92 7.81 -18.12 -0.82
CA PRO A 92 8.50 -18.78 0.30
C PRO A 92 8.38 -18.07 1.65
N TYR A 93 7.60 -16.98 1.75
CA TYR A 93 7.56 -16.11 2.93
C TYR A 93 6.95 -16.81 4.13
N THR A 94 7.52 -16.54 5.31
CA THR A 94 7.06 -17.06 6.60
C THR A 94 6.38 -15.99 7.47
N SER A 95 6.48 -14.73 7.06
CA SER A 95 5.91 -13.59 7.77
C SER A 95 5.13 -12.68 6.83
N ILE A 96 4.04 -12.11 7.31
CA ILE A 96 3.26 -11.09 6.61
C ILE A 96 4.11 -9.84 6.31
N LYS A 97 5.12 -9.56 7.14
CA LYS A 97 6.07 -8.47 6.94
C LYS A 97 6.87 -8.59 5.64
N ASP A 98 7.17 -9.81 5.18
CA ASP A 98 7.89 -10.03 3.93
C ASP A 98 7.04 -9.77 2.69
N VAL A 99 5.72 -9.74 2.85
CA VAL A 99 4.78 -9.41 1.77
C VAL A 99 4.53 -7.90 1.73
N PHE A 100 4.32 -7.28 2.89
CA PHE A 100 4.04 -5.86 3.04
C PHE A 100 5.30 -5.10 3.52
N CYS A 101 6.31 -5.06 2.66
CA CYS A 101 7.57 -4.37 2.91
C CYS A 101 7.99 -3.54 1.68
N LEU A 102 8.89 -2.61 1.88
CA LEU A 102 9.60 -1.97 0.79
C LEU A 102 10.69 -2.93 0.30
N ARG A 103 10.86 -3.02 -1.02
CA ARG A 103 11.80 -3.96 -1.64
C ARG A 103 12.82 -3.22 -2.46
N GLU A 104 14.07 -3.62 -2.25
CA GLU A 104 15.22 -3.12 -2.98
C GLU A 104 16.04 -4.31 -3.51
N ARG A 105 16.77 -4.09 -4.59
CA ARG A 105 17.71 -5.09 -5.11
C ARG A 105 19.12 -4.56 -5.00
N ARG A 106 20.03 -5.36 -4.52
CA ARG A 106 21.43 -5.02 -4.35
C ARG A 106 22.31 -6.17 -4.82
N VAL A 107 23.50 -5.82 -5.28
CA VAL A 107 24.50 -6.81 -5.71
C VAL A 107 25.58 -6.95 -4.63
N VAL A 108 25.91 -8.18 -4.29
CA VAL A 108 26.97 -8.48 -3.33
C VAL A 108 28.34 -8.14 -3.95
N ASN A 109 29.09 -7.27 -3.29
CA ASN A 109 30.40 -6.83 -3.74
C ASN A 109 31.52 -7.86 -3.47
N GLY A 110 32.75 -7.55 -3.88
CA GLY A 110 33.91 -8.43 -3.68
C GLY A 110 34.27 -8.69 -2.21
N TYR A 111 33.77 -7.89 -1.29
CA TYR A 111 33.98 -8.03 0.17
C TYR A 111 32.81 -8.75 0.87
N ARG A 112 31.92 -9.38 0.13
CA ARG A 112 30.68 -10.03 0.63
C ARG A 112 29.78 -9.07 1.40
N LYS A 113 29.66 -7.84 0.89
CA LYS A 113 28.79 -6.80 1.46
C LYS A 113 27.85 -6.26 0.40
N ILE A 114 26.72 -5.73 0.85
CA ILE A 114 25.84 -4.88 0.05
C ILE A 114 25.86 -3.45 0.62
N SER A 115 25.71 -2.46 -0.25
CA SER A 115 25.54 -1.07 0.15
C SER A 115 24.05 -0.71 0.12
N LEU A 116 23.55 -0.17 1.21
CA LEU A 116 22.16 0.27 1.37
C LEU A 116 22.13 1.58 2.15
N PHE A 117 21.68 2.67 1.52
CA PHE A 117 21.60 4.01 2.13
C PHE A 117 22.89 4.42 2.88
N ASN A 118 24.05 4.25 2.26
CA ASN A 118 25.38 4.49 2.83
C ASN A 118 25.80 3.57 3.97
N HIS A 119 25.02 2.55 4.30
CA HIS A 119 25.43 1.47 5.21
C HIS A 119 25.96 0.27 4.43
N GLU A 120 27.03 -0.33 4.92
CA GLU A 120 27.53 -1.61 4.42
C GLU A 120 27.03 -2.75 5.30
N ILE A 121 26.30 -3.69 4.72
CA ILE A 121 25.78 -4.86 5.40
C ILE A 121 26.52 -6.09 4.86
N ALA A 122 27.17 -6.85 5.75
CA ALA A 122 27.84 -8.10 5.39
C ALA A 122 26.80 -9.17 5.03
N VAL A 123 27.05 -9.91 3.95
CA VAL A 123 26.20 -11.01 3.48
C VAL A 123 27.12 -12.21 3.14
N PRO A 124 27.63 -12.92 4.15
CA PRO A 124 28.67 -13.94 3.96
C PRO A 124 28.18 -15.17 3.19
N ASP A 125 26.88 -15.50 3.31
CA ASP A 125 26.31 -16.74 2.78
C ASP A 125 25.87 -16.66 1.32
N VAL A 126 26.06 -15.48 0.69
CA VAL A 126 25.72 -15.29 -0.72
C VAL A 126 26.99 -15.23 -1.58
N PRO A 127 27.02 -15.88 -2.75
CA PRO A 127 28.15 -15.79 -3.68
C PRO A 127 28.37 -14.35 -4.17
N LEU A 128 29.64 -14.03 -4.49
CA LEU A 128 30.03 -12.72 -4.99
C LEU A 128 29.30 -12.37 -6.30
N ARG A 129 29.01 -11.10 -6.48
CA ARG A 129 28.36 -10.53 -7.69
C ARG A 129 26.96 -11.09 -7.96
N LYS A 130 26.33 -11.75 -6.99
CA LYS A 130 24.93 -12.15 -7.08
C LYS A 130 24.02 -11.03 -6.58
N GLU A 131 22.84 -10.96 -7.19
CA GLU A 131 21.78 -10.05 -6.77
C GLU A 131 21.00 -10.66 -5.61
N VAL A 132 20.72 -9.86 -4.59
CA VAL A 132 19.89 -10.21 -3.45
C VAL A 132 18.69 -9.25 -3.39
N GLU A 133 17.57 -9.75 -2.90
CA GLU A 133 16.41 -8.94 -2.58
C GLU A 133 16.49 -8.51 -1.11
N VAL A 134 16.30 -7.22 -0.88
CA VAL A 134 16.36 -6.59 0.45
C VAL A 134 14.96 -6.11 0.81
N HIS A 135 14.40 -6.66 1.87
CA HIS A 135 13.13 -6.24 2.44
C HIS A 135 13.37 -5.23 3.56
N LEU A 136 12.77 -4.07 3.44
CA LEU A 136 12.84 -2.99 4.42
C LEU A 136 11.50 -2.91 5.14
N ILE A 137 11.53 -3.11 6.44
CA ILE A 137 10.35 -3.19 7.30
C ILE A 137 10.48 -2.14 8.39
N PRO A 138 9.96 -0.91 8.16
CA PRO A 138 10.00 0.13 9.17
C PRO A 138 8.99 -0.13 10.29
N ASP A 139 9.43 0.01 11.53
CA ASP A 139 8.61 0.00 12.73
C ASP A 139 8.71 1.37 13.41
N ILE A 140 7.80 2.27 13.04
CA ILE A 140 7.79 3.66 13.54
C ILE A 140 7.58 3.69 15.06
N GLN A 141 6.83 2.74 15.63
CA GLN A 141 6.55 2.71 17.08
C GLN A 141 7.80 2.38 17.90
N ARG A 142 8.70 1.59 17.34
CA ARG A 142 9.94 1.15 17.99
C ARG A 142 11.17 1.92 17.52
N ASP A 143 10.99 2.90 16.63
CA ASP A 143 12.10 3.62 15.97
C ASP A 143 13.13 2.66 15.35
N ALA A 144 12.65 1.61 14.69
CA ALA A 144 13.49 0.54 14.18
C ALA A 144 13.20 0.22 12.72
N LEU A 145 14.25 -0.11 11.96
CA LEU A 145 14.19 -0.64 10.61
C LEU A 145 14.71 -2.07 10.62
N GLU A 146 13.84 -3.04 10.41
CA GLU A 146 14.23 -4.42 10.19
C GLU A 146 14.56 -4.62 8.71
N ILE A 147 15.78 -5.08 8.42
CA ILE A 147 16.28 -5.35 7.07
C ILE A 147 16.45 -6.85 6.94
N ARG A 148 15.70 -7.47 6.02
CA ARG A 148 15.81 -8.89 5.70
C ARG A 148 16.41 -9.04 4.31
N ILE A 149 17.40 -9.90 4.20
CA ILE A 149 18.09 -10.20 2.95
C ILE A 149 17.67 -11.57 2.47
N TRP A 150 17.19 -11.62 1.23
CA TRP A 150 16.69 -12.82 0.58
C TRP A 150 17.52 -13.15 -0.64
N TRP A 151 17.88 -14.42 -0.75
CA TRP A 151 18.57 -14.98 -1.91
C TRP A 151 17.99 -16.36 -2.25
N GLU A 152 17.70 -16.61 -3.54
CA GLU A 152 17.10 -17.86 -4.04
C GLU A 152 15.87 -18.33 -3.23
N ALA A 153 14.96 -17.37 -2.94
CA ALA A 153 13.74 -17.63 -2.17
C ALA A 153 13.97 -18.07 -0.71
N GLN A 154 15.15 -17.82 -0.15
CA GLN A 154 15.49 -18.07 1.26
C GLN A 154 15.91 -16.78 1.95
N MET A 155 15.46 -16.58 3.17
CA MET A 155 15.95 -15.50 4.01
C MET A 155 17.31 -15.89 4.57
N VAL A 156 18.37 -15.22 4.09
CA VAL A 156 19.76 -15.53 4.51
C VAL A 156 20.19 -14.72 5.73
N GLN A 157 19.58 -13.55 5.95
CA GLN A 157 19.94 -12.68 7.07
C GLN A 157 18.82 -11.74 7.44
N SER A 158 18.73 -11.40 8.74
CA SER A 158 17.90 -10.30 9.25
C SER A 158 18.74 -9.45 10.20
N VAL A 159 18.68 -8.13 10.03
CA VAL A 159 19.40 -7.14 10.86
C VAL A 159 18.45 -6.01 11.20
N VAL A 160 18.58 -5.47 12.41
CA VAL A 160 17.76 -4.35 12.87
C VAL A 160 18.64 -3.13 13.10
N TYR A 161 18.24 -1.99 12.54
CA TYR A 161 18.88 -0.70 12.71
C TYR A 161 17.89 0.31 13.30
N PRO A 162 18.36 1.33 14.02
CA PRO A 162 17.50 2.45 14.39
C PRO A 162 17.12 3.26 13.15
N LEU A 163 15.87 3.75 13.06
CA LEU A 163 15.39 4.53 11.92
C LEU A 163 16.17 5.84 11.73
N ASN A 164 16.61 6.46 12.82
CA ASN A 164 17.42 7.67 12.80
C ASN A 164 18.80 7.48 12.13
N GLY A 165 19.25 6.23 11.96
CA GLY A 165 20.45 5.90 11.20
C GLY A 165 20.33 6.08 9.69
N PHE A 166 19.12 6.40 9.17
CA PHE A 166 18.83 6.55 7.74
C PHE A 166 18.31 7.96 7.41
N PRO A 167 19.09 9.02 7.61
CA PRO A 167 18.67 10.38 7.36
C PRO A 167 18.33 10.57 5.87
N GLY A 168 17.20 11.22 5.59
CA GLY A 168 16.73 11.46 4.22
C GLY A 168 16.01 10.30 3.56
N VAL A 169 15.80 9.19 4.25
CA VAL A 169 14.91 8.11 3.80
C VAL A 169 13.54 8.30 4.45
N HIS A 170 12.50 8.41 3.62
CA HIS A 170 11.11 8.52 4.09
C HIS A 170 10.45 7.15 3.95
N PHE A 171 10.12 6.56 5.08
CA PHE A 171 9.42 5.28 5.17
C PHE A 171 7.91 5.46 5.37
#